data_804e582cadc0897e68114e2e3aeb57b1
#
_entry.id   804e582cadc0897e68114e2e3aeb57b1
#
_cell.length_a   1.000
_cell.length_b   1.000
_cell.length_c   1.000
_cell.angle_alpha   90.00
_cell.angle_beta   90.00
_cell.angle_gamma   90.00
#
_symmetry.space_group_name_H-M   'P 1'
#
loop_
_entity.id
_entity.type
_entity.pdbx_description
1 polymer ?
#
loop_
_entity_poly.entity_id
_entity_poly.type
_entity_poly.pdbx_seq_one_letter_code
_entity_poly.pdbx_strand_id
1 'polypeptide(L)'
;MLHHFHTPVADIPLPERFTFPFCYTPHPLCVAAAKEVQAYLGLQEAWKEELAQGKMFGVLVVRTQEGETGYLAAFSGILAGSNVHPFFVPPVYDLLQPQGFFKIEEEQISQINTRISLLEEDEEYKRQMQQLAALRQTAQETLEEAKRQMKRAKEKREERRREAALPNGAPMTPEEESALIRESQFQKAEYKRMERAWKERIAPLQQTVSDYGAGIQALKSERKQRSAALQQKLFEQFKMLNYRGEVKTLCDIFEQTVHKTPPAGAGECAAPKLLQQAYLHGWKPVAMAEFWWGESPKTEIRHHGHYYPACKGKCEPILGHMLQGLEVDENPILTELQSGQKTLDIIYEDEWLAVVNKPAGMLSVPGKEDVVSVYSMMRERYPDADGPLIVHRLDMATSGVLVVAKTKQVHQNLQAQFKNRSIGKRYIALLQGSVSQDAGTVELPLCPNPLDRPRQMVHTGYGKPAVTDFEVLERKDNRTRIAFYPRTGRTHQLRVHAAHPLGLHCPIVGDELYGRKA
;
A
#
# COMPACT_ATOMS: atom_id res chain seq x y z
N MET A 1 2.85 -11.30 -33.24
CA MET A 1 3.65 -10.30 -33.98
C MET A 1 5.09 -10.39 -33.45
N LEU A 2 5.92 -11.13 -34.19
CA LEU A 2 7.33 -11.30 -33.86
C LEU A 2 8.13 -10.20 -34.55
N HIS A 3 9.00 -9.52 -33.81
CA HIS A 3 9.96 -8.58 -34.34
C HIS A 3 11.32 -9.25 -34.50
N HIS A 4 11.98 -9.00 -35.62
CA HIS A 4 13.35 -9.39 -35.87
C HIS A 4 14.26 -8.24 -35.42
N PHE A 5 15.44 -8.59 -34.86
CA PHE A 5 16.40 -7.58 -34.46
C PHE A 5 16.99 -6.85 -35.69
N HIS A 6 16.94 -5.56 -35.69
CA HIS A 6 17.68 -4.72 -36.65
C HIS A 6 19.13 -4.52 -36.21
N THR A 7 19.36 -4.55 -34.89
CA THR A 7 20.72 -4.48 -34.30
C THR A 7 21.37 -5.85 -34.36
N PRO A 8 22.67 -5.97 -34.74
CA PRO A 8 23.37 -7.24 -34.69
C PRO A 8 23.39 -7.82 -33.27
N VAL A 9 22.81 -9.00 -33.08
CA VAL A 9 22.73 -9.69 -31.80
C VAL A 9 23.31 -11.12 -31.83
N ALA A 10 23.90 -11.52 -32.97
CA ALA A 10 24.41 -12.87 -33.17
C ALA A 10 25.50 -13.27 -32.17
N ASP A 11 26.31 -12.31 -31.70
CA ASP A 11 27.39 -12.55 -30.75
C ASP A 11 26.94 -12.52 -29.27
N ILE A 12 25.66 -12.25 -29.01
CA ILE A 12 25.10 -12.24 -27.65
C ILE A 12 24.63 -13.66 -27.30
N PRO A 13 25.25 -14.34 -26.33
CA PRO A 13 24.83 -15.67 -25.94
C PRO A 13 23.42 -15.65 -25.35
N LEU A 14 22.66 -16.70 -25.63
CA LEU A 14 21.35 -16.89 -24.99
C LEU A 14 21.55 -17.27 -23.52
N PRO A 15 20.71 -16.76 -22.61
CA PRO A 15 20.76 -17.18 -21.22
C PRO A 15 20.31 -18.66 -21.09
N GLU A 16 20.85 -19.36 -20.12
CA GLU A 16 20.48 -20.75 -19.85
C GLU A 16 19.07 -20.89 -19.30
N ARG A 17 18.66 -19.89 -18.47
CA ARG A 17 17.36 -19.84 -17.81
C ARG A 17 16.66 -18.54 -18.14
N PHE A 18 15.33 -18.54 -18.01
CA PHE A 18 14.52 -17.34 -18.19
C PHE A 18 14.71 -16.33 -17.06
N THR A 19 14.72 -15.05 -17.36
CA THR A 19 14.84 -13.94 -16.39
C THR A 19 13.87 -14.07 -15.21
N PHE A 20 14.38 -14.00 -13.97
CA PHE A 20 13.52 -13.87 -12.79
C PHE A 20 12.86 -12.48 -12.74
N PRO A 21 11.51 -12.36 -12.90
CA PRO A 21 10.89 -11.08 -13.25
C PRO A 21 10.94 -10.00 -12.15
N PHE A 22 11.22 -10.39 -10.89
CA PHE A 22 11.07 -9.49 -9.73
C PHE A 22 12.38 -8.93 -9.20
N CYS A 23 13.51 -9.40 -9.69
CA CYS A 23 14.85 -8.90 -9.37
C CYS A 23 15.82 -9.36 -10.46
N TYR A 24 16.26 -8.47 -11.34
CA TYR A 24 17.17 -8.83 -12.43
C TYR A 24 17.97 -7.62 -12.92
N THR A 25 19.09 -7.90 -13.57
CA THR A 25 19.75 -6.98 -14.50
C THR A 25 19.29 -7.35 -15.91
N PRO A 26 18.84 -6.41 -16.75
CA PRO A 26 18.35 -6.73 -18.09
C PRO A 26 19.40 -7.46 -18.93
N HIS A 27 19.00 -8.57 -19.54
CA HIS A 27 19.87 -9.30 -20.48
C HIS A 27 20.19 -8.42 -21.70
N PRO A 28 21.41 -8.46 -22.27
CA PRO A 28 21.80 -7.62 -23.42
C PRO A 28 20.85 -7.71 -24.61
N LEU A 29 20.26 -8.89 -24.88
CA LEU A 29 19.20 -9.04 -25.90
C LEU A 29 17.96 -8.21 -25.59
N CYS A 30 17.54 -8.17 -24.33
CA CYS A 30 16.39 -7.32 -23.91
C CYS A 30 16.74 -5.82 -24.01
N VAL A 31 18.00 -5.47 -23.75
CA VAL A 31 18.47 -4.07 -23.93
C VAL A 31 18.42 -3.68 -25.41
N ALA A 32 18.85 -4.56 -26.32
CA ALA A 32 18.76 -4.32 -27.76
C ALA A 32 17.29 -4.16 -28.19
N ALA A 33 16.42 -5.12 -27.84
CA ALA A 33 14.99 -5.04 -28.15
C ALA A 33 14.33 -3.77 -27.58
N ALA A 34 14.63 -3.42 -26.33
CA ALA A 34 14.07 -2.22 -25.69
C ALA A 34 14.50 -0.93 -26.41
N LYS A 35 15.75 -0.83 -26.90
CA LYS A 35 16.21 0.31 -27.69
C LYS A 35 15.44 0.45 -29.01
N GLU A 36 15.12 -0.66 -29.68
CA GLU A 36 14.32 -0.64 -30.92
C GLU A 36 12.87 -0.19 -30.62
N VAL A 37 12.26 -0.66 -29.52
CA VAL A 37 10.96 -0.17 -29.06
C VAL A 37 11.01 1.32 -28.71
N GLN A 38 12.03 1.77 -28.00
CA GLN A 38 12.23 3.19 -27.64
C GLN A 38 12.38 4.07 -28.91
N ALA A 39 13.11 3.59 -29.91
CA ALA A 39 13.22 4.28 -31.21
C ALA A 39 11.84 4.37 -31.90
N TYR A 40 11.09 3.28 -31.92
CA TYR A 40 9.72 3.29 -32.44
C TYR A 40 8.80 4.29 -31.71
N LEU A 41 8.86 4.32 -30.37
CA LEU A 41 8.08 5.26 -29.55
C LEU A 41 8.45 6.72 -29.84
N GLY A 42 9.73 7.01 -30.06
CA GLY A 42 10.23 8.35 -30.41
C GLY A 42 9.70 8.89 -31.74
N LEU A 43 9.25 8.01 -32.63
CA LEU A 43 8.66 8.38 -33.93
C LEU A 43 7.13 8.62 -33.87
N GLN A 44 6.48 8.34 -32.70
CA GLN A 44 5.02 8.42 -32.58
C GLN A 44 4.58 9.82 -32.11
N GLU A 45 4.54 10.79 -33.03
CA GLU A 45 4.14 12.17 -32.71
C GLU A 45 2.72 12.27 -32.13
N ALA A 46 1.77 11.46 -32.62
CA ALA A 46 0.38 11.42 -32.14
C ALA A 46 0.24 10.95 -30.68
N TRP A 47 1.23 10.26 -30.11
CA TRP A 47 1.21 9.73 -28.74
C TRP A 47 2.04 10.54 -27.76
N LYS A 48 2.70 11.58 -28.22
CA LYS A 48 3.72 12.33 -27.48
C LYS A 48 3.23 12.88 -26.14
N GLU A 49 2.03 13.46 -26.11
CA GLU A 49 1.46 14.02 -24.88
C GLU A 49 1.13 12.91 -23.84
N GLU A 50 0.56 11.80 -24.29
CA GLU A 50 0.25 10.67 -23.40
C GLU A 50 1.52 9.96 -22.94
N LEU A 51 2.48 9.76 -23.82
CA LEU A 51 3.78 9.17 -23.51
C LEU A 51 4.57 10.02 -22.52
N ALA A 52 4.46 11.35 -22.59
CA ALA A 52 5.09 12.27 -21.65
C ALA A 52 4.60 12.05 -20.20
N GLN A 53 3.33 11.67 -20.00
CA GLN A 53 2.78 11.38 -18.67
C GLN A 53 3.37 10.13 -18.02
N GLY A 54 4.07 9.31 -18.78
CA GLY A 54 4.77 8.12 -18.29
C GLY A 54 3.96 6.83 -18.40
N LYS A 55 4.60 5.81 -18.98
CA LYS A 55 4.01 4.48 -19.20
C LYS A 55 5.05 3.37 -19.12
N MET A 56 4.62 2.19 -18.67
CA MET A 56 5.47 0.99 -18.64
C MET A 56 5.34 0.24 -19.96
N PHE A 57 6.48 -0.08 -20.55
CA PHE A 57 6.63 -0.95 -21.71
C PHE A 57 7.43 -2.19 -21.32
N GLY A 58 7.26 -3.26 -22.08
CA GLY A 58 8.00 -4.51 -21.87
C GLY A 58 8.44 -5.11 -23.20
N VAL A 59 9.53 -5.84 -23.14
CA VAL A 59 10.04 -6.67 -24.23
C VAL A 59 10.25 -8.11 -23.73
N LEU A 60 9.98 -9.07 -24.59
CA LEU A 60 10.21 -10.49 -24.36
C LEU A 60 10.98 -11.05 -25.56
N VAL A 61 12.21 -11.47 -25.33
CA VAL A 61 12.97 -12.23 -26.31
C VAL A 61 12.45 -13.66 -26.32
N VAL A 62 12.15 -14.16 -27.50
CA VAL A 62 11.60 -15.50 -27.72
C VAL A 62 12.41 -16.27 -28.76
N ARG A 63 12.34 -17.59 -28.69
CA ARG A 63 12.84 -18.50 -29.72
C ARG A 63 11.66 -19.25 -30.34
N THR A 64 11.55 -19.19 -31.66
CA THR A 64 10.48 -19.88 -32.40
C THR A 64 10.77 -21.40 -32.45
N GLN A 65 9.79 -22.18 -32.93
CA GLN A 65 9.98 -23.63 -33.12
C GLN A 65 11.02 -23.93 -34.21
N GLU A 66 11.19 -23.03 -35.17
CA GLU A 66 12.22 -23.14 -36.22
C GLU A 66 13.61 -22.73 -35.72
N GLY A 67 13.70 -22.29 -34.46
CA GLY A 67 14.97 -21.91 -33.84
C GLY A 67 15.36 -20.46 -34.06
N GLU A 68 14.50 -19.64 -34.65
CA GLU A 68 14.73 -18.22 -34.88
C GLU A 68 14.58 -17.44 -33.59
N THR A 69 15.46 -16.45 -33.36
CA THR A 69 15.41 -15.56 -32.20
C THR A 69 14.85 -14.20 -32.61
N GLY A 70 13.78 -13.79 -31.97
CA GLY A 70 13.14 -12.48 -32.15
C GLY A 70 12.64 -11.93 -30.82
N TYR A 71 11.90 -10.84 -30.86
CA TYR A 71 11.30 -10.27 -29.66
C TYR A 71 9.84 -9.85 -29.86
N LEU A 72 9.11 -9.82 -28.75
CA LEU A 72 7.76 -9.27 -28.60
C LEU A 72 7.85 -7.98 -27.83
N ALA A 73 6.93 -7.02 -28.13
CA ALA A 73 6.79 -5.78 -27.40
C ALA A 73 5.37 -5.61 -26.85
N ALA A 74 5.23 -5.02 -25.66
CA ALA A 74 3.95 -4.73 -25.03
C ALA A 74 3.99 -3.42 -24.24
N PHE A 75 2.82 -2.86 -23.99
CA PHE A 75 2.61 -1.74 -23.07
C PHE A 75 1.56 -2.08 -22.01
N SER A 76 1.61 -1.42 -20.87
CA SER A 76 0.65 -1.60 -19.78
C SER A 76 -0.61 -0.75 -19.99
N GLY A 77 -1.79 -1.34 -19.80
CA GLY A 77 -3.09 -0.67 -19.90
C GLY A 77 -3.44 -0.23 -21.33
N ILE A 78 -3.93 1.01 -21.46
CA ILE A 78 -4.38 1.64 -22.70
C ILE A 78 -3.31 2.64 -23.17
N LEU A 79 -3.12 2.80 -24.46
CA LEU A 79 -2.21 3.77 -25.10
C LEU A 79 -2.94 4.44 -26.27
N ALA A 80 -2.95 5.76 -26.33
CA ALA A 80 -3.65 6.55 -27.33
C ALA A 80 -5.11 6.12 -27.55
N GLY A 81 -5.82 5.88 -26.43
CA GLY A 81 -7.22 5.47 -26.46
C GLY A 81 -7.48 4.03 -26.91
N SER A 82 -6.43 3.22 -27.19
CA SER A 82 -6.53 1.83 -27.64
C SER A 82 -5.67 0.89 -26.79
N ASN A 83 -6.11 -0.35 -26.64
CA ASN A 83 -5.30 -1.44 -26.06
C ASN A 83 -4.69 -2.36 -27.14
N VAL A 84 -4.92 -2.05 -28.41
CA VAL A 84 -4.40 -2.77 -29.58
C VAL A 84 -3.68 -1.80 -30.50
N HIS A 85 -2.40 -2.05 -30.77
CA HIS A 85 -1.58 -1.33 -31.74
C HIS A 85 -0.73 -2.31 -32.56
N PRO A 86 -0.52 -2.07 -33.86
CA PRO A 86 0.16 -3.01 -34.76
C PRO A 86 1.57 -3.43 -34.33
N PHE A 87 2.30 -2.58 -33.64
CA PHE A 87 3.67 -2.86 -33.16
C PHE A 87 3.70 -3.73 -31.89
N PHE A 88 2.63 -3.74 -31.10
CA PHE A 88 2.59 -4.40 -29.81
C PHE A 88 1.72 -5.64 -29.84
N VAL A 89 2.01 -6.58 -28.94
CA VAL A 89 1.15 -7.75 -28.74
C VAL A 89 -0.23 -7.33 -28.25
N PRO A 90 -1.30 -8.04 -28.65
CA PRO A 90 -2.65 -7.73 -28.17
C PRO A 90 -2.79 -7.97 -26.66
N PRO A 91 -3.81 -7.39 -26.02
CA PRO A 91 -4.14 -7.68 -24.63
C PRO A 91 -4.55 -9.15 -24.46
N VAL A 92 -4.44 -9.68 -23.23
CA VAL A 92 -4.95 -11.02 -22.91
C VAL A 92 -6.47 -11.10 -23.13
N TYR A 93 -7.15 -10.03 -22.78
CA TYR A 93 -8.56 -9.81 -23.08
C TYR A 93 -8.79 -8.36 -23.55
N ASP A 94 -9.52 -8.18 -24.66
CA ASP A 94 -9.81 -6.86 -25.18
C ASP A 94 -11.03 -6.23 -24.49
N LEU A 95 -10.76 -5.31 -23.59
CA LEU A 95 -11.76 -4.53 -22.83
C LEU A 95 -12.52 -3.53 -23.68
N LEU A 96 -11.91 -3.08 -24.78
CA LEU A 96 -12.40 -1.96 -25.58
C LEU A 96 -13.27 -2.40 -26.77
N GLN A 97 -13.62 -3.69 -26.84
CA GLN A 97 -14.54 -4.17 -27.89
C GLN A 97 -15.85 -3.37 -27.87
N PRO A 98 -16.25 -2.71 -28.96
CA PRO A 98 -17.40 -1.80 -28.96
C PRO A 98 -18.73 -2.43 -28.56
N GLN A 99 -18.93 -3.72 -28.87
CA GLN A 99 -20.10 -4.50 -28.50
C GLN A 99 -19.83 -5.47 -27.33
N GLY A 100 -18.68 -5.33 -26.67
CA GLY A 100 -18.31 -6.14 -25.52
C GLY A 100 -19.16 -5.80 -24.29
N PHE A 101 -19.44 -6.82 -23.46
CA PHE A 101 -20.24 -6.64 -22.24
C PHE A 101 -19.68 -5.55 -21.34
N PHE A 102 -18.34 -5.35 -21.34
CA PHE A 102 -17.67 -4.36 -20.50
C PHE A 102 -18.10 -2.94 -20.89
N LYS A 103 -18.06 -2.60 -22.18
CA LYS A 103 -18.45 -1.28 -22.67
C LYS A 103 -19.93 -0.99 -22.46
N ILE A 104 -20.79 -1.99 -22.65
CA ILE A 104 -22.24 -1.86 -22.44
C ILE A 104 -22.53 -1.56 -20.96
N GLU A 105 -21.93 -2.32 -20.04
CA GLU A 105 -22.16 -2.14 -18.62
C GLU A 105 -21.49 -0.87 -18.07
N GLU A 106 -20.30 -0.50 -18.59
CA GLU A 106 -19.63 0.76 -18.26
C GLU A 106 -20.51 1.97 -18.61
N GLU A 107 -21.18 1.94 -19.76
CA GLU A 107 -22.11 2.99 -20.16
C GLU A 107 -23.32 3.08 -19.21
N GLN A 108 -23.91 1.95 -18.82
CA GLN A 108 -25.00 1.93 -17.84
C GLN A 108 -24.59 2.46 -16.48
N ILE A 109 -23.40 2.10 -16.00
CA ILE A 109 -22.82 2.63 -14.75
C ILE A 109 -22.60 4.15 -14.87
N SER A 110 -22.13 4.64 -16.03
CA SER A 110 -21.94 6.06 -16.31
C SER A 110 -23.26 6.83 -16.30
N GLN A 111 -24.33 6.26 -16.85
CA GLN A 111 -25.67 6.84 -16.79
C GLN A 111 -26.19 6.93 -15.36
N ILE A 112 -25.95 5.92 -14.52
CA ILE A 112 -26.27 5.96 -13.09
C ILE A 112 -25.47 7.07 -12.38
N ASN A 113 -24.18 7.21 -12.66
CA ASN A 113 -23.35 8.29 -12.10
C ASN A 113 -23.89 9.68 -12.47
N THR A 114 -24.21 9.89 -13.74
CA THR A 114 -24.82 11.16 -14.21
C THR A 114 -26.13 11.44 -13.48
N ARG A 115 -26.99 10.43 -13.32
CA ARG A 115 -28.26 10.58 -12.60
C ARG A 115 -28.05 10.91 -11.11
N ILE A 116 -27.07 10.26 -10.44
CA ILE A 116 -26.72 10.60 -9.06
C ILE A 116 -26.26 12.06 -8.95
N SER A 117 -25.36 12.50 -9.84
CA SER A 117 -24.88 13.88 -9.85
C SER A 117 -26.00 14.89 -10.04
N LEU A 118 -26.91 14.65 -11.00
CA LEU A 118 -28.07 15.51 -11.23
C LEU A 118 -28.97 15.60 -10.00
N LEU A 119 -29.22 14.48 -9.30
CA LEU A 119 -30.04 14.47 -8.09
C LEU A 119 -29.35 15.14 -6.90
N GLU A 120 -28.02 15.02 -6.76
CA GLU A 120 -27.25 15.68 -5.70
C GLU A 120 -27.10 17.18 -5.94
N GLU A 121 -27.13 17.62 -7.20
CA GLU A 121 -27.05 19.02 -7.60
C GLU A 121 -28.41 19.71 -7.70
N ASP A 122 -29.51 18.96 -7.55
CA ASP A 122 -30.86 19.51 -7.59
C ASP A 122 -31.06 20.64 -6.58
N GLU A 123 -31.39 21.84 -7.11
CA GLU A 123 -31.50 23.07 -6.31
C GLU A 123 -32.68 23.01 -5.33
N GLU A 124 -33.76 22.32 -5.68
CA GLU A 124 -34.91 22.14 -4.79
C GLU A 124 -34.55 21.25 -3.61
N TYR A 125 -33.83 20.13 -3.86
CA TYR A 125 -33.33 19.25 -2.81
C TYR A 125 -32.36 19.97 -1.86
N LYS A 126 -31.41 20.72 -2.40
CA LYS A 126 -30.48 21.54 -1.59
C LYS A 126 -31.23 22.56 -0.73
N ARG A 127 -32.20 23.24 -1.31
CA ARG A 127 -33.04 24.21 -0.60
C ARG A 127 -33.80 23.55 0.54
N GLN A 128 -34.43 22.41 0.30
CA GLN A 128 -35.16 21.65 1.32
C GLN A 128 -34.26 21.15 2.45
N MET A 129 -33.06 20.69 2.13
CA MET A 129 -32.04 20.31 3.13
C MET A 129 -31.64 21.51 4.01
N GLN A 130 -31.42 22.69 3.41
CA GLN A 130 -31.10 23.91 4.15
C GLN A 130 -32.25 24.35 5.04
N GLN A 131 -33.50 24.31 4.52
CA GLN A 131 -34.70 24.63 5.30
C GLN A 131 -34.90 23.65 6.47
N LEU A 132 -34.66 22.36 6.26
CA LEU A 132 -34.74 21.35 7.32
C LEU A 132 -33.69 21.60 8.41
N ALA A 133 -32.46 21.92 8.01
CA ALA A 133 -31.37 22.24 8.94
C ALA A 133 -31.70 23.50 9.78
N ALA A 134 -32.17 24.56 9.15
CA ALA A 134 -32.58 25.78 9.83
C ALA A 134 -33.76 25.56 10.80
N LEU A 135 -34.75 24.75 10.36
CA LEU A 135 -35.92 24.43 11.18
C LEU A 135 -35.52 23.60 12.42
N ARG A 136 -34.62 22.66 12.28
CA ARG A 136 -34.08 21.86 13.39
C ARG A 136 -33.27 22.71 14.37
N GLN A 137 -32.45 23.61 13.85
CA GLN A 137 -31.68 24.52 14.69
C GLN A 137 -32.61 25.43 15.52
N THR A 138 -33.60 26.05 14.89
CA THR A 138 -34.59 26.90 15.61
C THR A 138 -35.35 26.10 16.67
N ALA A 139 -35.77 24.88 16.35
CA ALA A 139 -36.42 23.98 17.30
C ALA A 139 -35.51 23.65 18.50
N GLN A 140 -34.25 23.33 18.24
CA GLN A 140 -33.27 23.05 19.28
C GLN A 140 -33.06 24.26 20.20
N GLU A 141 -32.82 25.44 19.66
CA GLU A 141 -32.62 26.68 20.41
C GLU A 141 -33.83 27.00 21.29
N THR A 142 -35.03 26.88 20.72
CA THR A 142 -36.29 27.12 21.43
C THR A 142 -36.50 26.15 22.60
N LEU A 143 -36.25 24.83 22.38
CA LEU A 143 -36.40 23.82 23.41
C LEU A 143 -35.33 23.91 24.50
N GLU A 144 -34.10 24.27 24.14
CA GLU A 144 -33.03 24.50 25.12
C GLU A 144 -33.32 25.75 26.00
N GLU A 145 -33.86 26.84 25.42
CA GLU A 145 -34.27 27.98 26.21
C GLU A 145 -35.43 27.64 27.16
N ALA A 146 -36.42 26.91 26.67
CA ALA A 146 -37.53 26.45 27.52
C ALA A 146 -37.03 25.57 28.68
N LYS A 147 -36.05 24.66 28.42
CA LYS A 147 -35.40 23.88 29.48
C LYS A 147 -34.68 24.72 30.50
N ARG A 148 -33.96 25.77 30.06
CA ARG A 148 -33.26 26.70 30.94
C ARG A 148 -34.24 27.44 31.83
N GLN A 149 -35.37 27.91 31.27
CA GLN A 149 -36.42 28.57 32.02
C GLN A 149 -37.07 27.65 33.06
N MET A 150 -37.38 26.42 32.70
CA MET A 150 -37.90 25.41 33.63
C MET A 150 -36.92 25.14 34.78
N LYS A 151 -35.62 25.05 34.48
CA LYS A 151 -34.59 24.83 35.51
C LYS A 151 -34.53 26.03 36.49
N ARG A 152 -34.48 27.23 35.98
CA ARG A 152 -34.53 28.47 36.81
C ARG A 152 -35.81 28.55 37.67
N ALA A 153 -36.94 28.21 37.10
CA ALA A 153 -38.21 28.20 37.84
C ALA A 153 -38.23 27.08 38.92
N LYS A 154 -37.62 25.94 38.65
CA LYS A 154 -37.43 24.87 39.65
C LYS A 154 -36.53 25.34 40.80
N GLU A 155 -35.41 25.98 40.51
CA GLU A 155 -34.49 26.52 41.50
C GLU A 155 -35.18 27.55 42.42
N LYS A 156 -35.98 28.46 41.83
CA LYS A 156 -36.78 29.44 42.59
C LYS A 156 -37.83 28.76 43.52
N ARG A 157 -38.49 27.73 43.05
CA ARG A 157 -39.46 26.97 43.89
C ARG A 157 -38.78 26.24 45.03
N GLU A 158 -37.59 25.70 44.79
CA GLU A 158 -36.77 25.05 45.82
C GLU A 158 -36.26 26.04 46.85
N GLU A 159 -35.85 27.25 46.42
CA GLU A 159 -35.43 28.33 47.28
C GLU A 159 -36.57 28.80 48.19
N ARG A 160 -37.75 29.07 47.66
CA ARG A 160 -38.98 29.37 48.45
C ARG A 160 -39.28 28.28 49.49
N ARG A 161 -39.17 27.02 49.15
CA ARG A 161 -39.34 25.91 50.10
C ARG A 161 -38.30 25.88 51.19
N ARG A 162 -37.03 26.21 50.86
CA ARG A 162 -35.95 26.31 51.85
C ARG A 162 -36.14 27.47 52.80
N GLU A 163 -36.51 28.66 52.26
CA GLU A 163 -36.79 29.83 53.06
C GLU A 163 -37.96 29.61 54.05
N ALA A 164 -39.04 28.97 53.61
CA ALA A 164 -40.17 28.60 54.45
C ALA A 164 -39.85 27.56 55.55
N ALA A 165 -38.79 26.74 55.35
CA ALA A 165 -38.30 25.74 56.29
C ALA A 165 -37.31 26.28 57.33
N LEU A 166 -36.85 27.53 57.22
CA LEU A 166 -35.96 28.14 58.22
C LEU A 166 -36.66 28.41 59.55
N PRO A 167 -35.97 28.36 60.72
CA PRO A 167 -36.57 28.54 62.06
C PRO A 167 -37.31 29.89 62.23
N ASN A 168 -36.94 30.92 61.49
CA ASN A 168 -37.58 32.24 61.45
C ASN A 168 -38.39 32.52 60.18
N GLY A 169 -38.58 31.50 59.34
CA GLY A 169 -39.33 31.62 58.08
C GLY A 169 -40.83 31.50 58.31
N ALA A 170 -41.62 32.19 57.49
CA ALA A 170 -43.10 32.01 57.49
C ALA A 170 -43.40 30.64 56.86
N PRO A 171 -44.08 29.72 57.56
CA PRO A 171 -44.41 28.40 57.02
C PRO A 171 -45.34 28.53 55.82
N MET A 172 -45.06 27.74 54.77
CA MET A 172 -45.84 27.72 53.52
C MET A 172 -47.23 27.18 53.78
N THR A 173 -48.24 27.83 53.26
CA THR A 173 -49.63 27.33 53.35
C THR A 173 -49.84 26.14 52.37
N PRO A 174 -50.85 25.23 52.66
CA PRO A 174 -51.17 24.15 51.73
C PRO A 174 -51.59 24.67 50.33
N GLU A 175 -52.16 25.85 50.25
CA GLU A 175 -52.56 26.52 48.99
C GLU A 175 -51.33 26.96 48.19
N GLU A 176 -50.32 27.53 48.86
CA GLU A 176 -49.06 27.94 48.24
C GLU A 176 -48.28 26.74 47.71
N GLU A 177 -48.15 25.63 48.47
CA GLU A 177 -47.51 24.42 48.00
C GLU A 177 -48.23 23.80 46.79
N SER A 178 -49.57 23.77 46.83
CA SER A 178 -50.42 23.32 45.72
C SER A 178 -50.25 24.24 44.48
N ALA A 179 -50.02 25.52 44.65
CA ALA A 179 -49.76 26.46 43.55
C ALA A 179 -48.38 26.16 42.88
N LEU A 180 -47.31 25.92 43.65
CA LEU A 180 -45.98 25.56 43.12
C LEU A 180 -46.02 24.23 42.38
N ILE A 181 -46.80 23.26 42.86
CA ILE A 181 -46.98 21.97 42.17
C ILE A 181 -47.70 22.17 40.83
N ARG A 182 -48.81 22.92 40.81
CA ARG A 182 -49.54 23.25 39.57
C ARG A 182 -48.68 23.98 38.57
N GLU A 183 -47.89 24.97 39.01
CA GLU A 183 -46.92 25.66 38.15
C GLU A 183 -45.92 24.71 37.51
N SER A 184 -45.32 23.79 38.31
CA SER A 184 -44.40 22.79 37.81
C SER A 184 -45.04 21.84 36.77
N GLN A 185 -46.29 21.40 37.03
CA GLN A 185 -47.01 20.57 36.09
C GLN A 185 -47.37 21.29 34.81
N PHE A 186 -47.79 22.57 34.90
CA PHE A 186 -48.06 23.40 33.73
C PHE A 186 -46.81 23.60 32.85
N GLN A 187 -45.68 23.96 33.44
CA GLN A 187 -44.44 24.14 32.70
C GLN A 187 -43.99 22.85 31.97
N LYS A 188 -44.11 21.70 32.63
CA LYS A 188 -43.83 20.42 32.00
C LYS A 188 -44.79 20.10 30.85
N ALA A 189 -46.07 20.41 31.00
CA ALA A 189 -47.06 20.20 29.95
C ALA A 189 -46.81 21.14 28.75
N GLU A 190 -46.49 22.40 28.99
CA GLU A 190 -46.11 23.38 27.96
C GLU A 190 -44.88 22.94 27.19
N TYR A 191 -43.82 22.50 27.87
CA TYR A 191 -42.63 21.98 27.22
C TYR A 191 -42.96 20.78 26.30
N LYS A 192 -43.75 19.82 26.76
CA LYS A 192 -44.19 18.65 25.96
C LYS A 192 -45.06 19.06 24.74
N ARG A 193 -45.91 20.09 24.89
CA ARG A 193 -46.67 20.64 23.75
C ARG A 193 -45.77 21.25 22.71
N MET A 194 -44.78 22.05 23.16
CA MET A 194 -43.79 22.68 22.28
C MET A 194 -42.95 21.65 21.53
N GLU A 195 -42.47 20.61 22.23
CA GLU A 195 -41.71 19.52 21.63
C GLU A 195 -42.54 18.79 20.55
N ARG A 196 -43.82 18.50 20.83
CA ARG A 196 -44.74 17.87 19.86
C ARG A 196 -44.99 18.77 18.66
N ALA A 197 -45.23 20.08 18.86
CA ALA A 197 -45.49 21.01 17.78
C ALA A 197 -44.27 21.13 16.83
N TRP A 198 -43.05 21.19 17.40
CA TRP A 198 -41.83 21.17 16.57
C TRP A 198 -41.67 19.88 15.80
N LYS A 199 -41.92 18.72 16.43
CA LYS A 199 -41.85 17.42 15.76
C LYS A 199 -42.84 17.34 14.60
N GLU A 200 -44.08 17.76 14.79
CA GLU A 200 -45.12 17.78 13.75
C GLU A 200 -44.76 18.73 12.60
N ARG A 201 -44.14 19.88 12.91
CA ARG A 201 -43.72 20.87 11.91
C ARG A 201 -42.51 20.39 11.08
N ILE A 202 -41.57 19.65 11.69
CA ILE A 202 -40.36 19.12 11.05
C ILE A 202 -40.67 17.86 10.20
N ALA A 203 -41.57 17.01 10.64
CA ALA A 203 -41.81 15.70 10.08
C ALA A 203 -42.08 15.68 8.55
N PRO A 204 -42.93 16.54 7.97
CA PRO A 204 -43.20 16.51 6.52
C PRO A 204 -41.96 16.79 5.69
N LEU A 205 -41.22 17.84 6.04
CA LEU A 205 -40.01 18.24 5.31
C LEU A 205 -38.87 17.20 5.50
N GLN A 206 -38.78 16.63 6.70
CA GLN A 206 -37.84 15.55 6.97
C GLN A 206 -38.16 14.32 6.13
N GLN A 207 -39.45 13.95 5.99
CA GLN A 207 -39.87 12.82 5.15
C GLN A 207 -39.47 13.04 3.70
N THR A 208 -39.78 14.22 3.14
CA THR A 208 -39.43 14.56 1.76
C THR A 208 -37.94 14.48 1.50
N VAL A 209 -37.11 15.07 2.37
CA VAL A 209 -35.64 15.02 2.26
C VAL A 209 -35.12 13.59 2.43
N SER A 210 -35.72 12.81 3.34
CA SER A 210 -35.35 11.42 3.56
C SER A 210 -35.66 10.52 2.37
N ASP A 211 -36.83 10.68 1.75
CA ASP A 211 -37.25 9.89 0.58
C ASP A 211 -36.38 10.20 -0.62
N TYR A 212 -36.04 11.48 -0.83
CA TYR A 212 -35.13 11.90 -1.89
C TYR A 212 -33.72 11.33 -1.67
N GLY A 213 -33.20 11.45 -0.43
CA GLY A 213 -31.91 10.91 -0.04
C GLY A 213 -31.86 9.37 -0.16
N ALA A 214 -32.96 8.68 0.16
CA ALA A 214 -33.07 7.22 -0.01
C ALA A 214 -32.98 6.82 -1.49
N GLY A 215 -33.57 7.59 -2.40
CA GLY A 215 -33.43 7.40 -3.85
C GLY A 215 -32.00 7.51 -4.33
N ILE A 216 -31.25 8.51 -3.86
CA ILE A 216 -29.82 8.69 -4.15
C ILE A 216 -29.01 7.50 -3.61
N GLN A 217 -29.27 7.07 -2.38
CA GLN A 217 -28.57 5.92 -1.78
C GLN A 217 -28.85 4.61 -2.51
N ALA A 218 -30.07 4.40 -2.98
CA ALA A 218 -30.43 3.24 -3.81
C ALA A 218 -29.61 3.21 -5.10
N LEU A 219 -29.52 4.33 -5.82
CA LEU A 219 -28.70 4.44 -7.04
C LEU A 219 -27.20 4.24 -6.76
N LYS A 220 -26.67 4.77 -5.65
CA LYS A 220 -25.28 4.53 -5.22
C LYS A 220 -25.02 3.05 -4.92
N SER A 221 -25.97 2.38 -4.28
CA SER A 221 -25.91 0.95 -4.01
C SER A 221 -25.94 0.13 -5.29
N GLU A 222 -26.88 0.43 -6.20
CA GLU A 222 -26.95 -0.20 -7.54
C GLU A 222 -25.64 -0.04 -8.31
N ARG A 223 -25.12 1.19 -8.40
CA ARG A 223 -23.83 1.46 -9.04
C ARG A 223 -22.71 0.61 -8.46
N LYS A 224 -22.62 0.53 -7.11
CA LYS A 224 -21.60 -0.27 -6.42
C LYS A 224 -21.72 -1.76 -6.76
N GLN A 225 -22.94 -2.30 -6.75
CA GLN A 225 -23.19 -3.71 -7.08
C GLN A 225 -22.85 -4.01 -8.54
N ARG A 226 -23.28 -3.17 -9.48
CA ARG A 226 -22.95 -3.32 -10.91
C ARG A 226 -21.45 -3.24 -11.17
N SER A 227 -20.76 -2.27 -10.56
CA SER A 227 -19.30 -2.15 -10.70
C SER A 227 -18.57 -3.38 -10.17
N ALA A 228 -19.00 -3.92 -9.04
CA ALA A 228 -18.41 -5.15 -8.48
C ALA A 228 -18.68 -6.37 -9.37
N ALA A 229 -19.92 -6.52 -9.88
CA ALA A 229 -20.28 -7.60 -10.79
C ALA A 229 -19.54 -7.52 -12.12
N LEU A 230 -19.40 -6.29 -12.67
CA LEU A 230 -18.63 -6.05 -13.89
C LEU A 230 -17.17 -6.44 -13.70
N GLN A 231 -16.56 -6.03 -12.59
CA GLN A 231 -15.17 -6.34 -12.28
C GLN A 231 -14.95 -7.86 -12.11
N GLN A 232 -15.86 -8.55 -11.41
CA GLN A 232 -15.82 -10.00 -11.25
C GLN A 232 -15.89 -10.70 -12.62
N LYS A 233 -16.90 -10.36 -13.43
CA LYS A 233 -17.07 -10.92 -14.77
C LYS A 233 -15.87 -10.67 -15.66
N LEU A 234 -15.24 -9.49 -15.52
CA LEU A 234 -14.04 -9.13 -16.24
C LEU A 234 -12.86 -10.05 -15.88
N PHE A 235 -12.61 -10.25 -14.60
CA PHE A 235 -11.50 -11.10 -14.14
C PHE A 235 -11.65 -12.56 -14.60
N GLU A 236 -12.87 -13.05 -14.80
CA GLU A 236 -13.16 -14.37 -15.36
C GLU A 236 -12.78 -14.48 -16.85
N GLN A 237 -12.73 -13.35 -17.60
CA GLN A 237 -12.33 -13.35 -19.01
C GLN A 237 -10.80 -13.40 -19.19
N PHE A 238 -10.03 -12.98 -18.18
CA PHE A 238 -8.58 -13.07 -18.25
C PHE A 238 -8.12 -14.50 -18.00
N LYS A 239 -7.97 -15.27 -19.07
CA LYS A 239 -7.49 -16.65 -19.09
C LYS A 239 -6.00 -16.67 -19.31
N MET A 240 -5.22 -16.90 -18.26
CA MET A 240 -3.76 -16.90 -18.27
C MET A 240 -3.23 -18.29 -18.54
N LEU A 241 -2.46 -18.43 -19.63
CA LEU A 241 -1.70 -19.65 -19.95
C LEU A 241 -0.42 -19.72 -19.12
N ASN A 242 -0.04 -20.92 -18.66
CA ASN A 242 1.31 -21.18 -18.22
C ASN A 242 2.14 -21.89 -19.30
N TYR A 243 3.43 -22.08 -19.05
CA TYR A 243 4.33 -22.74 -20.02
C TYR A 243 3.97 -24.22 -20.28
N ARG A 244 3.22 -24.87 -19.37
CA ARG A 244 2.71 -26.23 -19.55
C ARG A 244 1.43 -26.31 -20.37
N GLY A 245 0.86 -25.17 -20.77
CA GLY A 245 -0.42 -25.09 -21.48
C GLY A 245 -1.66 -25.12 -20.58
N GLU A 246 -1.50 -25.05 -19.25
CA GLU A 246 -2.61 -24.99 -18.31
C GLU A 246 -3.18 -23.56 -18.26
N VAL A 247 -4.51 -23.44 -18.19
CA VAL A 247 -5.21 -22.16 -18.15
C VAL A 247 -5.81 -21.94 -16.76
N LYS A 248 -5.60 -20.73 -16.19
CA LYS A 248 -6.31 -20.24 -15.00
C LYS A 248 -6.88 -18.86 -15.26
N THR A 249 -8.04 -18.58 -14.69
CA THR A 249 -8.58 -17.20 -14.65
C THR A 249 -7.84 -16.38 -13.60
N LEU A 250 -7.98 -15.04 -13.68
CA LEU A 250 -7.44 -14.20 -12.59
C LEU A 250 -8.09 -14.54 -11.25
N CYS A 251 -9.36 -14.89 -11.22
CA CYS A 251 -10.04 -15.30 -10.00
C CYS A 251 -9.38 -16.53 -9.38
N ASP A 252 -9.13 -17.57 -10.17
CA ASP A 252 -8.46 -18.82 -9.71
C ASP A 252 -7.04 -18.53 -9.17
N ILE A 253 -6.30 -17.64 -9.84
CA ILE A 253 -4.93 -17.29 -9.45
C ILE A 253 -4.91 -16.54 -8.11
N PHE A 254 -5.84 -15.61 -7.91
CA PHE A 254 -5.86 -14.77 -6.71
C PHE A 254 -6.58 -15.39 -5.52
N GLU A 255 -7.44 -16.39 -5.70
CA GLU A 255 -8.13 -17.09 -4.62
C GLU A 255 -7.17 -17.63 -3.55
N GLN A 256 -6.00 -18.11 -3.96
CA GLN A 256 -4.96 -18.65 -3.07
C GLN A 256 -4.04 -17.57 -2.46
N THR A 257 -4.26 -16.29 -2.78
CA THR A 257 -3.46 -15.19 -2.27
C THR A 257 -4.09 -14.57 -1.02
N VAL A 258 -3.30 -13.78 -0.27
CA VAL A 258 -3.81 -12.99 0.86
C VAL A 258 -4.88 -11.98 0.46
N HIS A 259 -4.92 -11.57 -0.80
CA HIS A 259 -5.90 -10.61 -1.32
C HIS A 259 -7.22 -11.24 -1.72
N LYS A 260 -7.24 -12.54 -2.00
CA LYS A 260 -8.40 -13.36 -2.47
C LYS A 260 -9.10 -12.85 -3.72
N THR A 261 -8.96 -11.57 -4.04
CA THR A 261 -9.56 -10.92 -5.24
C THR A 261 -8.47 -10.20 -6.03
N PRO A 262 -8.50 -10.26 -7.36
CA PRO A 262 -7.57 -9.50 -8.19
C PRO A 262 -7.72 -8.00 -7.97
N PRO A 263 -6.63 -7.24 -7.85
CA PRO A 263 -6.71 -5.77 -7.81
C PRO A 263 -7.06 -5.21 -9.20
N ALA A 264 -7.65 -4.01 -9.24
CA ALA A 264 -7.99 -3.33 -10.49
C ALA A 264 -6.78 -3.22 -11.43
N GLY A 265 -6.99 -3.52 -12.74
CA GLY A 265 -5.94 -3.55 -13.77
C GLY A 265 -4.95 -4.74 -13.65
N ALA A 266 -5.29 -5.79 -12.89
CA ALA A 266 -4.56 -7.06 -12.93
C ALA A 266 -4.72 -7.69 -14.32
N GLY A 267 -3.63 -8.25 -14.88
CA GLY A 267 -3.62 -8.85 -16.22
C GLY A 267 -3.36 -7.88 -17.37
N GLU A 268 -3.42 -6.56 -17.14
CA GLU A 268 -3.19 -5.54 -18.16
C GLU A 268 -1.72 -5.06 -18.25
N CYS A 269 -0.84 -5.58 -17.42
CA CYS A 269 0.59 -5.26 -17.44
C CYS A 269 1.29 -5.85 -18.67
N ALA A 270 2.47 -5.31 -19.02
CA ALA A 270 3.19 -5.74 -20.21
C ALA A 270 3.65 -7.20 -20.13
N ALA A 271 4.23 -7.64 -19.01
CA ALA A 271 4.77 -8.99 -18.85
C ALA A 271 3.74 -10.13 -19.06
N PRO A 272 2.52 -10.10 -18.48
CA PRO A 272 1.49 -11.10 -18.77
C PRO A 272 1.08 -11.15 -20.26
N LYS A 273 0.95 -10.01 -20.93
CA LYS A 273 0.62 -9.95 -22.37
C LYS A 273 1.68 -10.62 -23.23
N LEU A 274 2.95 -10.35 -22.91
CA LEU A 274 4.09 -10.91 -23.62
C LEU A 274 4.17 -12.43 -23.50
N LEU A 275 4.09 -12.96 -22.30
CA LEU A 275 4.12 -14.40 -22.03
C LEU A 275 2.90 -15.10 -22.66
N GLN A 276 1.69 -14.51 -22.55
CA GLN A 276 0.50 -15.06 -23.16
C GLN A 276 0.68 -15.25 -24.67
N GLN A 277 1.21 -14.24 -25.37
CA GLN A 277 1.45 -14.32 -26.81
C GLN A 277 2.54 -15.36 -27.15
N ALA A 278 3.62 -15.41 -26.41
CA ALA A 278 4.65 -16.43 -26.62
C ALA A 278 4.07 -17.85 -26.51
N TYR A 279 3.24 -18.11 -25.49
CA TYR A 279 2.65 -19.43 -25.26
C TYR A 279 1.58 -19.79 -26.32
N LEU A 280 0.76 -18.82 -26.73
CA LEU A 280 -0.24 -19.03 -27.79
C LEU A 280 0.40 -19.44 -29.13
N HIS A 281 1.64 -18.99 -29.40
CA HIS A 281 2.38 -19.35 -30.61
C HIS A 281 3.34 -20.52 -30.42
N GLY A 282 3.41 -21.11 -29.21
CA GLY A 282 4.36 -22.16 -28.90
C GLY A 282 5.83 -21.73 -28.91
N TRP A 283 6.10 -20.44 -28.72
CA TRP A 283 7.47 -19.89 -28.67
C TRP A 283 8.06 -20.02 -27.26
N LYS A 284 9.35 -20.33 -27.19
CA LYS A 284 10.06 -20.44 -25.93
C LYS A 284 10.50 -19.04 -25.45
N PRO A 285 10.04 -18.54 -24.28
CA PRO A 285 10.59 -17.34 -23.67
C PRO A 285 12.07 -17.51 -23.32
N VAL A 286 12.88 -16.51 -23.62
CA VAL A 286 14.33 -16.52 -23.41
C VAL A 286 14.71 -15.53 -22.31
N ALA A 287 14.32 -14.28 -22.46
CA ALA A 287 14.58 -13.22 -21.47
C ALA A 287 13.52 -12.11 -21.60
N MET A 288 13.25 -11.41 -20.50
CA MET A 288 12.32 -10.28 -20.51
C MET A 288 12.90 -9.07 -19.79
N ALA A 289 12.42 -7.87 -20.18
CA ALA A 289 12.67 -6.65 -19.43
C ALA A 289 11.47 -5.70 -19.58
N GLU A 290 11.20 -4.91 -18.54
CA GLU A 290 10.23 -3.83 -18.56
C GLU A 290 10.97 -2.50 -18.33
N PHE A 291 10.57 -1.43 -19.02
CA PHE A 291 11.17 -0.10 -18.89
C PHE A 291 10.09 0.99 -18.82
N TRP A 292 10.43 2.09 -18.16
CA TRP A 292 9.55 3.25 -18.05
C TRP A 292 9.84 4.26 -19.15
N TRP A 293 8.78 4.83 -19.74
CA TRP A 293 8.87 5.88 -20.75
C TRP A 293 8.02 7.07 -20.35
N GLY A 294 8.59 8.27 -20.25
CA GLY A 294 7.92 9.50 -19.84
C GLY A 294 8.29 10.00 -18.45
N GLU A 295 7.48 10.89 -17.90
CA GLU A 295 7.68 11.49 -16.57
C GLU A 295 7.44 10.50 -15.45
N SER A 296 8.00 10.80 -14.29
CA SER A 296 7.80 9.98 -13.08
C SER A 296 6.38 10.12 -12.53
N PRO A 297 5.70 9.03 -12.17
CA PRO A 297 4.39 9.11 -11.53
C PRO A 297 4.51 9.75 -10.14
N LYS A 298 3.43 10.40 -9.67
CA LYS A 298 3.40 11.07 -8.35
C LYS A 298 3.59 10.11 -7.15
N THR A 299 3.32 8.84 -7.33
CA THR A 299 3.31 7.84 -6.25
C THR A 299 4.65 7.13 -6.05
N GLU A 300 5.52 7.14 -7.03
CA GLU A 300 6.83 6.49 -6.98
C GLU A 300 7.81 7.15 -7.97
N ILE A 301 9.10 7.02 -7.71
CA ILE A 301 10.13 7.58 -8.59
C ILE A 301 10.41 6.60 -9.72
N ARG A 302 10.21 7.04 -10.98
CA ARG A 302 10.58 6.30 -12.18
C ARG A 302 11.27 7.25 -13.16
N HIS A 303 12.34 6.79 -13.77
CA HIS A 303 13.11 7.58 -14.74
C HIS A 303 12.88 7.06 -16.15
N HIS A 304 12.77 7.99 -17.07
CA HIS A 304 12.61 7.73 -18.50
C HIS A 304 13.71 6.81 -19.03
N GLY A 305 13.35 5.78 -19.78
CA GLY A 305 14.27 4.82 -20.38
C GLY A 305 14.89 3.79 -19.42
N HIS A 306 14.63 3.87 -18.10
CA HIS A 306 15.19 2.96 -17.12
C HIS A 306 14.35 1.68 -16.97
N TYR A 307 15.01 0.59 -16.63
CA TYR A 307 14.41 -0.73 -16.44
C TYR A 307 13.89 -0.91 -15.02
N TYR A 308 12.78 -1.63 -14.90
CA TYR A 308 12.11 -1.89 -13.63
C TYR A 308 11.64 -3.35 -13.55
N PRO A 309 11.75 -4.00 -12.39
CA PRO A 309 11.18 -5.32 -12.22
C PRO A 309 9.65 -5.28 -12.26
N ALA A 310 9.03 -6.42 -12.59
CA ALA A 310 7.59 -6.60 -12.55
C ALA A 310 7.01 -6.26 -11.16
N CYS A 311 5.80 -5.70 -11.13
CA CYS A 311 5.19 -5.28 -9.88
C CYS A 311 4.79 -6.50 -9.02
N LYS A 312 5.04 -6.40 -7.70
CA LYS A 312 4.71 -7.49 -6.78
C LYS A 312 3.22 -7.57 -6.44
N GLY A 313 2.48 -6.45 -6.50
CA GLY A 313 1.08 -6.41 -6.07
C GLY A 313 0.10 -7.06 -7.06
N LYS A 314 0.30 -6.82 -8.36
CA LYS A 314 -0.60 -7.31 -9.42
C LYS A 314 0.00 -8.48 -10.20
N CYS A 315 1.28 -8.36 -10.59
CA CYS A 315 1.90 -9.29 -11.52
C CYS A 315 2.46 -10.55 -10.85
N GLU A 316 2.87 -10.49 -9.57
CA GLU A 316 3.53 -11.64 -8.93
C GLU A 316 2.68 -12.92 -8.90
N PRO A 317 1.39 -12.91 -8.49
CA PRO A 317 0.57 -14.11 -8.54
C PRO A 317 0.35 -14.60 -9.99
N ILE A 318 0.17 -13.67 -10.94
CA ILE A 318 -0.06 -13.99 -12.35
C ILE A 318 1.17 -14.64 -12.95
N LEU A 319 2.34 -14.02 -12.80
CA LEU A 319 3.61 -14.55 -13.31
C LEU A 319 4.00 -15.84 -12.59
N GLY A 320 3.67 -15.98 -11.29
CA GLY A 320 3.84 -17.24 -10.54
C GLY A 320 3.08 -18.41 -11.17
N HIS A 321 1.90 -18.19 -11.76
CA HIS A 321 1.21 -19.20 -12.56
C HIS A 321 1.82 -19.34 -13.96
N MET A 322 2.02 -18.22 -14.68
CA MET A 322 2.44 -18.26 -16.08
C MET A 322 3.83 -18.88 -16.29
N LEU A 323 4.72 -18.77 -15.31
CA LEU A 323 6.08 -19.31 -15.37
C LEU A 323 6.17 -20.80 -14.96
N GLN A 324 5.09 -21.44 -14.55
CA GLN A 324 5.11 -22.87 -14.19
C GLN A 324 5.50 -23.74 -15.39
N GLY A 325 6.56 -24.52 -15.20
CA GLY A 325 7.13 -25.37 -16.23
C GLY A 325 8.29 -24.76 -17.03
N LEU A 326 8.51 -23.44 -16.91
CA LEU A 326 9.66 -22.76 -17.49
C LEU A 326 10.83 -22.77 -16.50
N GLU A 327 12.03 -23.02 -16.98
CA GLU A 327 13.27 -22.91 -16.20
C GLU A 327 13.58 -21.42 -16.01
N VAL A 328 13.36 -20.90 -14.80
CA VAL A 328 13.55 -19.49 -14.44
C VAL A 328 14.81 -19.36 -13.60
N ASP A 329 15.54 -18.25 -13.75
CA ASP A 329 16.66 -17.90 -12.88
C ASP A 329 16.25 -17.95 -11.42
N GLU A 330 17.15 -18.40 -10.57
CA GLU A 330 16.94 -18.37 -9.14
C GLU A 330 16.76 -16.92 -8.66
N ASN A 331 15.91 -16.72 -7.65
CA ASN A 331 15.81 -15.42 -7.03
C ASN A 331 17.16 -15.06 -6.39
N PRO A 332 17.91 -14.06 -6.88
CA PRO A 332 19.25 -13.75 -6.38
C PRO A 332 19.27 -13.50 -4.86
N ILE A 333 18.15 -13.04 -4.30
CA ILE A 333 17.99 -12.82 -2.87
C ILE A 333 17.94 -14.15 -2.09
N LEU A 334 17.46 -15.25 -2.71
CA LEU A 334 17.33 -16.55 -2.05
C LEU A 334 18.60 -17.37 -2.11
N THR A 335 19.35 -17.29 -3.20
CA THR A 335 20.62 -18.03 -3.35
C THR A 335 21.60 -17.63 -2.23
N GLU A 336 21.58 -16.36 -1.82
CA GLU A 336 22.32 -15.86 -0.65
C GLU A 336 21.78 -16.40 0.69
N LEU A 337 20.48 -16.76 0.76
CA LEU A 337 19.81 -17.20 1.99
C LEU A 337 20.00 -18.69 2.30
N GLN A 338 20.23 -19.53 1.29
CA GLN A 338 20.26 -21.00 1.43
C GLN A 338 21.61 -21.58 1.87
N SER A 339 22.67 -20.79 1.93
CA SER A 339 24.00 -21.25 2.32
C SER A 339 24.17 -21.32 3.85
N GLY A 340 23.57 -22.30 4.50
CA GLY A 340 23.93 -22.73 5.84
C GLY A 340 22.77 -22.90 6.83
N GLN A 341 22.72 -24.07 7.48
CA GLN A 341 21.90 -24.33 8.66
C GLN A 341 22.36 -23.38 9.79
N LYS A 342 21.55 -22.39 10.16
CA LYS A 342 21.88 -21.42 11.23
C LYS A 342 21.08 -21.76 12.47
N THR A 343 21.79 -22.02 13.58
CA THR A 343 21.19 -22.13 14.91
C THR A 343 20.91 -20.72 15.45
N LEU A 344 19.80 -20.56 16.17
CA LEU A 344 19.46 -19.32 16.85
C LEU A 344 19.84 -19.44 18.32
N ASP A 345 20.76 -18.60 18.75
CA ASP A 345 21.22 -18.53 20.13
C ASP A 345 20.27 -17.69 20.99
N ILE A 346 19.78 -18.26 22.09
CA ILE A 346 18.89 -17.58 23.05
C ILE A 346 19.76 -17.06 24.19
N ILE A 347 19.90 -15.74 24.27
CA ILE A 347 20.74 -15.05 25.27
C ILE A 347 20.02 -14.97 26.63
N TYR A 348 18.70 -14.77 26.59
CA TYR A 348 17.86 -14.64 27.76
C TYR A 348 16.45 -15.15 27.45
N GLU A 349 15.82 -15.74 28.44
CA GLU A 349 14.43 -16.24 28.33
C GLU A 349 13.75 -16.19 29.71
N ASP A 350 12.53 -15.67 29.74
CA ASP A 350 11.62 -15.74 30.89
C ASP A 350 10.19 -16.11 30.44
N GLU A 351 9.21 -15.97 31.32
CA GLU A 351 7.79 -16.24 31.04
C GLU A 351 7.22 -15.31 29.96
N TRP A 352 7.73 -14.08 29.84
CA TRP A 352 7.14 -12.99 29.08
C TRP A 352 7.80 -12.74 27.73
N LEU A 353 9.11 -12.91 27.67
CA LEU A 353 9.90 -12.60 26.49
C LEU A 353 11.11 -13.53 26.34
N ALA A 354 11.69 -13.54 25.16
CA ALA A 354 13.00 -14.10 24.89
C ALA A 354 13.87 -13.04 24.17
N VAL A 355 15.17 -13.10 24.44
CA VAL A 355 16.18 -12.30 23.75
C VAL A 355 17.09 -13.25 22.99
N VAL A 356 17.19 -13.06 21.68
CA VAL A 356 17.95 -13.94 20.81
C VAL A 356 19.08 -13.18 20.13
N ASN A 357 20.18 -13.90 19.85
CA ASN A 357 21.27 -13.41 19.03
C ASN A 357 21.04 -13.84 17.58
N LYS A 358 20.45 -12.97 16.78
CA LYS A 358 20.23 -13.26 15.37
C LYS A 358 21.56 -13.33 14.61
N PRO A 359 21.90 -14.43 13.94
CA PRO A 359 23.09 -14.48 13.09
C PRO A 359 22.91 -13.60 11.83
N ALA A 360 24.02 -13.13 11.27
CA ALA A 360 24.03 -12.52 9.94
C ALA A 360 23.54 -13.51 8.89
N GLY A 361 22.81 -13.02 7.87
CA GLY A 361 22.22 -13.85 6.80
C GLY A 361 20.95 -14.60 7.21
N MET A 362 20.34 -14.35 8.36
CA MET A 362 19.03 -14.86 8.76
C MET A 362 17.97 -13.77 8.72
N LEU A 363 16.78 -14.10 8.25
CA LEU A 363 15.63 -13.17 8.27
C LEU A 363 15.08 -13.00 9.70
N SER A 364 14.67 -11.78 10.08
CA SER A 364 13.95 -11.55 11.34
C SER A 364 12.51 -12.06 11.27
N VAL A 365 11.84 -11.88 10.14
CA VAL A 365 10.47 -12.30 9.85
C VAL A 365 10.43 -13.02 8.51
N PRO A 366 9.45 -13.91 8.28
CA PRO A 366 9.33 -14.59 6.98
C PRO A 366 9.30 -13.58 5.84
N GLY A 367 10.02 -13.89 4.78
CA GLY A 367 9.87 -13.25 3.49
C GLY A 367 8.62 -13.78 2.78
N LYS A 368 8.57 -13.60 1.47
CA LYS A 368 7.50 -14.16 0.65
C LYS A 368 7.70 -15.65 0.34
N GLU A 369 8.84 -16.20 0.66
CA GLU A 369 9.24 -17.57 0.40
C GLU A 369 9.55 -18.27 1.72
N ASP A 370 9.43 -19.62 1.76
CA ASP A 370 9.61 -20.47 2.95
C ASP A 370 11.09 -20.54 3.40
N VAL A 371 11.64 -19.39 3.74
CA VAL A 371 12.99 -19.30 4.31
C VAL A 371 12.90 -19.20 5.83
N VAL A 372 13.72 -19.99 6.49
CA VAL A 372 13.85 -19.99 7.95
C VAL A 372 14.15 -18.57 8.47
N SER A 373 13.38 -18.12 9.42
CA SER A 373 13.51 -16.79 10.05
C SER A 373 13.48 -16.92 11.57
N VAL A 374 13.91 -15.87 12.26
CA VAL A 374 13.75 -15.84 13.73
C VAL A 374 12.29 -16.08 14.12
N TYR A 375 11.35 -15.48 13.38
CA TYR A 375 9.92 -15.69 13.63
C TYR A 375 9.51 -17.17 13.51
N SER A 376 9.90 -17.86 12.42
CA SER A 376 9.50 -19.26 12.22
C SER A 376 10.09 -20.19 13.29
N MET A 377 11.36 -19.99 13.66
CA MET A 377 12.00 -20.75 14.74
C MET A 377 11.38 -20.48 16.10
N MET A 378 11.04 -19.21 16.39
CA MET A 378 10.41 -18.86 17.66
C MET A 378 8.94 -19.30 17.72
N ARG A 379 8.23 -19.36 16.60
CA ARG A 379 6.87 -19.90 16.53
C ARG A 379 6.86 -21.41 16.78
N GLU A 380 7.83 -22.13 16.25
CA GLU A 380 8.01 -23.55 16.52
C GLU A 380 8.36 -23.82 17.99
N ARG A 381 9.25 -22.99 18.57
CA ARG A 381 9.65 -23.11 19.98
C ARG A 381 8.54 -22.73 20.96
N TYR A 382 7.71 -21.73 20.62
CA TYR A 382 6.61 -21.22 21.44
C TYR A 382 5.27 -21.35 20.71
N PRO A 383 4.74 -22.57 20.53
CA PRO A 383 3.50 -22.80 19.78
C PRO A 383 2.29 -22.12 20.45
N ASP A 384 2.29 -22.04 21.79
CA ASP A 384 1.21 -21.46 22.59
C ASP A 384 1.26 -19.92 22.71
N ALA A 385 2.23 -19.27 22.10
CA ALA A 385 2.34 -17.81 22.12
C ALA A 385 1.14 -17.17 21.40
N ASP A 386 0.39 -16.32 22.10
CA ASP A 386 -0.85 -15.70 21.62
C ASP A 386 -0.66 -14.41 20.79
N GLY A 387 0.60 -13.99 20.59
CA GLY A 387 0.98 -12.75 19.91
C GLY A 387 1.83 -12.94 18.65
N PRO A 388 2.15 -11.83 17.95
CA PRO A 388 2.97 -11.82 16.73
C PRO A 388 4.45 -12.16 16.96
N LEU A 389 4.93 -12.41 18.17
CA LEU A 389 6.29 -12.70 18.61
C LEU A 389 7.29 -11.55 18.32
N ILE A 390 7.49 -11.15 17.08
CA ILE A 390 8.53 -10.20 16.66
C ILE A 390 8.08 -8.76 16.86
N VAL A 391 8.81 -8.01 17.67
CA VAL A 391 8.50 -6.62 18.07
C VAL A 391 9.23 -5.61 17.18
N HIS A 392 10.45 -5.94 16.75
CA HIS A 392 11.30 -5.16 15.86
C HIS A 392 12.11 -6.07 14.95
N ARG A 393 12.78 -5.51 13.96
CA ARG A 393 13.52 -6.30 12.98
C ARG A 393 14.94 -5.77 12.80
N LEU A 394 15.87 -6.68 12.56
CA LEU A 394 17.19 -6.43 12.02
C LEU A 394 17.20 -6.79 10.53
N ASP A 395 18.02 -6.13 9.75
CA ASP A 395 18.26 -6.51 8.36
C ASP A 395 18.89 -7.91 8.30
N MET A 396 18.72 -8.59 7.18
CA MET A 396 19.21 -9.96 6.99
C MET A 396 20.71 -10.06 7.28
N ALA A 397 21.52 -9.18 6.69
CA ALA A 397 22.97 -9.14 6.88
C ALA A 397 23.42 -8.64 8.28
N THR A 398 22.51 -8.08 9.07
CA THR A 398 22.82 -7.57 10.42
C THR A 398 22.66 -8.67 11.44
N SER A 399 23.71 -8.92 12.24
CA SER A 399 23.67 -9.79 13.42
C SER A 399 23.38 -9.01 14.70
N GLY A 400 22.97 -9.71 15.75
CA GLY A 400 22.84 -9.16 17.10
C GLY A 400 21.49 -9.37 17.76
N VAL A 401 21.26 -8.60 18.80
CA VAL A 401 20.16 -8.77 19.73
C VAL A 401 18.80 -8.47 19.11
N LEU A 402 17.87 -9.41 19.25
CA LEU A 402 16.48 -9.27 18.85
C LEU A 402 15.56 -9.74 19.97
N VAL A 403 14.56 -8.91 20.32
CA VAL A 403 13.60 -9.21 21.39
C VAL A 403 12.35 -9.85 20.81
N VAL A 404 11.91 -10.94 21.42
CA VAL A 404 10.73 -11.74 21.05
C VAL A 404 9.73 -11.70 22.20
N ALA A 405 8.50 -11.29 21.94
CA ALA A 405 7.43 -11.25 22.95
C ALA A 405 6.61 -12.54 22.91
N LYS A 406 6.46 -13.23 24.04
CA LYS A 406 5.68 -14.48 24.09
C LYS A 406 4.17 -14.27 24.20
N THR A 407 3.74 -13.08 24.69
CA THR A 407 2.32 -12.75 24.82
C THR A 407 1.95 -11.49 24.03
N LYS A 408 0.67 -11.39 23.66
CA LYS A 408 0.12 -10.23 22.96
C LYS A 408 0.28 -8.94 23.76
N GLN A 409 0.10 -9.01 25.09
CA GLN A 409 0.23 -7.85 25.97
C GLN A 409 1.65 -7.31 26.01
N VAL A 410 2.64 -8.20 26.16
CA VAL A 410 4.07 -7.85 26.15
C VAL A 410 4.46 -7.30 24.78
N HIS A 411 3.98 -7.91 23.69
CA HIS A 411 4.20 -7.40 22.34
C HIS A 411 3.70 -5.96 22.17
N GLN A 412 2.47 -5.65 22.60
CA GLN A 412 1.90 -4.31 22.53
C GLN A 412 2.71 -3.29 23.37
N ASN A 413 3.12 -3.67 24.58
CA ASN A 413 3.94 -2.82 25.44
C ASN A 413 5.28 -2.50 24.80
N LEU A 414 6.00 -3.51 24.32
CA LEU A 414 7.29 -3.32 23.65
C LEU A 414 7.14 -2.51 22.36
N GLN A 415 6.10 -2.75 21.57
CA GLN A 415 5.81 -1.92 20.38
C GLN A 415 5.57 -0.45 20.74
N ALA A 416 4.87 -0.17 21.83
CA ALA A 416 4.66 1.19 22.31
C ALA A 416 6.00 1.87 22.66
N GLN A 417 6.92 1.14 23.31
CA GLN A 417 8.26 1.64 23.62
C GLN A 417 9.07 1.94 22.36
N PHE A 418 9.05 1.06 21.35
CA PHE A 418 9.70 1.32 20.05
C PHE A 418 9.07 2.52 19.32
N LYS A 419 7.74 2.64 19.33
CA LYS A 419 7.00 3.75 18.72
C LYS A 419 7.33 5.09 19.39
N ASN A 420 7.38 5.11 20.71
CA ASN A 420 7.68 6.29 21.51
C ASN A 420 9.19 6.58 21.59
N ARG A 421 10.02 5.73 20.96
CA ARG A 421 11.49 5.86 20.93
C ARG A 421 12.13 5.87 22.33
N SER A 422 11.54 5.21 23.31
CA SER A 422 12.08 5.08 24.66
C SER A 422 13.17 4.01 24.75
N ILE A 423 13.29 3.13 23.75
CA ILE A 423 14.33 2.10 23.68
C ILE A 423 15.60 2.67 23.08
N GLY A 424 16.68 2.70 23.86
CA GLY A 424 18.01 3.00 23.38
C GLY A 424 18.56 1.84 22.53
N LYS A 425 19.09 2.17 21.36
CA LYS A 425 19.67 1.20 20.43
C LYS A 425 21.12 1.56 20.17
N ARG A 426 22.02 0.57 20.28
CA ARG A 426 23.44 0.73 19.96
C ARG A 426 23.85 -0.34 18.96
N TYR A 427 24.49 0.09 17.87
CA TYR A 427 25.06 -0.79 16.86
C TYR A 427 26.54 -0.50 16.71
N ILE A 428 27.33 -1.55 16.52
CA ILE A 428 28.76 -1.42 16.24
C ILE A 428 29.00 -1.81 14.80
N ALA A 429 29.75 -1.00 14.07
CA ALA A 429 30.15 -1.29 12.70
C ALA A 429 31.64 -1.02 12.50
N LEU A 430 32.23 -1.74 11.53
CA LEU A 430 33.54 -1.44 10.98
C LEU A 430 33.33 -0.81 9.62
N LEU A 431 33.79 0.43 9.45
CA LEU A 431 33.65 1.18 8.21
C LEU A 431 34.94 1.12 7.39
N GLN A 432 34.78 1.16 6.07
CA GLN A 432 35.86 1.23 5.09
C GLN A 432 36.23 2.71 4.87
N GLY A 433 37.38 3.12 5.40
CA GLY A 433 37.85 4.52 5.37
C GLY A 433 37.94 5.12 6.78
N SER A 434 38.49 6.31 6.85
CA SER A 434 38.67 7.07 8.09
C SER A 434 37.61 8.18 8.19
N VAL A 435 36.69 8.04 9.15
CA VAL A 435 35.69 9.08 9.47
C VAL A 435 36.40 10.25 10.13
N SER A 436 36.22 11.47 9.65
CA SER A 436 36.96 12.67 10.11
C SER A 436 36.51 13.17 11.48
N GLN A 437 35.23 13.05 11.81
CA GLN A 437 34.61 13.51 13.06
C GLN A 437 34.64 12.40 14.10
N ASP A 438 34.87 12.72 15.39
CA ASP A 438 34.84 11.74 16.47
C ASP A 438 33.42 11.36 16.88
N ALA A 439 32.48 12.29 16.77
CA ALA A 439 31.06 12.07 17.01
C ALA A 439 30.21 13.05 16.19
N GLY A 440 28.95 12.74 16.00
CA GLY A 440 28.02 13.62 15.28
C GLY A 440 26.68 12.99 15.02
N THR A 441 25.88 13.66 14.18
CA THR A 441 24.55 13.21 13.78
C THR A 441 24.42 13.20 12.26
N VAL A 442 23.90 12.12 11.69
CA VAL A 442 23.55 12.03 10.26
C VAL A 442 22.03 12.11 10.14
N GLU A 443 21.56 13.10 9.39
CA GLU A 443 20.12 13.34 9.10
C GLU A 443 19.89 13.31 7.59
N LEU A 444 19.52 12.13 7.07
CA LEU A 444 19.28 11.93 5.64
C LEU A 444 17.96 11.17 5.44
N PRO A 445 16.93 11.78 4.84
CA PRO A 445 15.65 11.13 4.62
C PRO A 445 15.77 9.97 3.62
N LEU A 446 15.16 8.82 3.93
CA LEU A 446 15.31 7.57 3.19
C LEU A 446 14.00 7.11 2.56
N CYS A 447 14.09 6.61 1.33
CA CYS A 447 13.04 5.88 0.63
C CYS A 447 13.62 4.67 -0.14
N PRO A 448 12.77 3.69 -0.51
CA PRO A 448 13.21 2.62 -1.41
C PRO A 448 13.74 3.19 -2.73
N ASN A 449 14.86 2.64 -3.21
CA ASN A 449 15.36 2.97 -4.54
C ASN A 449 14.55 2.19 -5.58
N PRO A 450 13.74 2.86 -6.42
CA PRO A 450 12.91 2.16 -7.39
C PRO A 450 13.71 1.55 -8.54
N LEU A 451 14.92 2.04 -8.78
CA LEU A 451 15.83 1.57 -9.85
C LEU A 451 16.68 0.40 -9.41
N ASP A 452 16.88 0.22 -8.10
CA ASP A 452 17.87 -0.73 -7.59
C ASP A 452 17.36 -1.32 -6.25
N ARG A 453 16.36 -2.18 -6.34
CA ARG A 453 15.85 -2.92 -5.17
C ARG A 453 16.78 -4.10 -4.84
N PRO A 454 17.02 -4.37 -3.56
CA PRO A 454 16.31 -3.85 -2.37
C PRO A 454 16.90 -2.57 -1.75
N ARG A 455 17.82 -1.87 -2.43
CA ARG A 455 18.48 -0.68 -1.88
C ARG A 455 17.51 0.44 -1.50
N GLN A 456 17.92 1.19 -0.49
CA GLN A 456 17.32 2.48 -0.12
C GLN A 456 18.16 3.61 -0.68
N MET A 457 17.54 4.78 -0.88
CA MET A 457 18.23 6.00 -1.35
C MET A 457 17.85 7.20 -0.48
N VAL A 458 18.70 8.20 -0.49
CA VAL A 458 18.41 9.51 0.11
C VAL A 458 17.59 10.33 -0.86
N HIS A 459 16.45 10.84 -0.42
CA HIS A 459 15.61 11.70 -1.25
C HIS A 459 14.80 12.67 -0.39
N THR A 460 14.97 13.97 -0.61
CA THR A 460 14.36 15.03 0.21
C THR A 460 12.83 15.12 0.08
N GLY A 461 12.28 14.86 -1.10
CA GLY A 461 10.84 14.96 -1.36
C GLY A 461 10.03 13.72 -0.96
N TYR A 462 10.57 12.51 -1.18
CA TYR A 462 9.86 11.24 -0.92
C TYR A 462 10.41 10.47 0.28
N GLY A 463 11.59 10.86 0.78
CA GLY A 463 12.25 10.20 1.89
C GLY A 463 11.55 10.45 3.22
N LYS A 464 11.43 9.39 4.02
CA LYS A 464 10.99 9.50 5.40
C LYS A 464 12.16 9.95 6.28
N PRO A 465 11.98 10.89 7.23
CA PRO A 465 13.04 11.35 8.12
C PRO A 465 13.78 10.19 8.79
N ALA A 466 15.10 10.20 8.72
CA ALA A 466 15.97 9.24 9.36
C ALA A 466 17.13 9.96 10.04
N VAL A 467 17.38 9.65 11.32
CA VAL A 467 18.36 10.31 12.18
C VAL A 467 19.17 9.27 12.91
N THR A 468 20.50 9.39 12.85
CA THR A 468 21.46 8.50 13.52
C THR A 468 22.57 9.32 14.16
N ASP A 469 22.72 9.21 15.47
CA ASP A 469 23.91 9.69 16.15
C ASP A 469 25.02 8.65 16.04
N PHE A 470 26.27 9.11 16.03
CA PHE A 470 27.42 8.22 15.97
C PHE A 470 28.56 8.70 16.86
N GLU A 471 29.41 7.76 17.25
CA GLU A 471 30.65 7.97 18.00
C GLU A 471 31.72 7.03 17.45
N VAL A 472 32.88 7.59 17.11
CA VAL A 472 34.03 6.81 16.65
C VAL A 472 34.72 6.18 17.85
N LEU A 473 34.85 4.87 17.83
CA LEU A 473 35.50 4.11 18.89
C LEU A 473 36.99 3.93 18.64
N GLU A 474 37.37 3.74 17.37
CA GLU A 474 38.76 3.47 16.98
C GLU A 474 38.97 3.77 15.48
N ARG A 475 40.16 4.24 15.12
CA ARG A 475 40.64 4.36 13.72
C ARG A 475 41.94 3.60 13.60
N LYS A 476 41.99 2.62 12.68
CA LYS A 476 43.18 1.82 12.42
C LYS A 476 43.17 1.30 10.99
N ASP A 477 44.31 1.26 10.35
CA ASP A 477 44.53 0.67 9.01
C ASP A 477 43.48 1.12 7.95
N ASN A 478 43.24 2.44 7.86
CA ASN A 478 42.23 3.04 7.01
C ASN A 478 40.81 2.46 7.22
N ARG A 479 40.49 2.05 8.45
CA ARG A 479 39.18 1.60 8.88
C ARG A 479 38.76 2.35 10.13
N THR A 480 37.45 2.53 10.30
CA THR A 480 36.86 3.16 11.49
C THR A 480 35.90 2.19 12.16
N ARG A 481 36.17 1.88 13.43
CA ARG A 481 35.20 1.21 14.28
C ARG A 481 34.31 2.26 14.92
N ILE A 482 32.99 2.14 14.72
CA ILE A 482 32.02 3.18 15.10
C ILE A 482 30.84 2.58 15.85
N ALA A 483 30.32 3.34 16.83
CA ALA A 483 29.04 3.09 17.46
C ALA A 483 27.96 3.99 16.82
N PHE A 484 26.84 3.39 16.43
CA PHE A 484 25.65 4.09 15.95
C PHE A 484 24.52 4.02 16.98
N TYR A 485 23.85 5.15 17.17
CA TYR A 485 22.69 5.30 18.05
C TYR A 485 21.50 5.82 17.22
N PRO A 486 20.76 4.93 16.49
CA PRO A 486 19.68 5.37 15.62
C PRO A 486 18.47 5.86 16.42
N ARG A 487 18.10 7.14 16.26
CA ARG A 487 16.87 7.74 16.82
C ARG A 487 15.63 7.27 16.05
N THR A 488 15.77 6.90 14.79
CA THR A 488 14.73 6.32 13.94
C THR A 488 15.12 4.90 13.52
N GLY A 489 14.21 4.15 12.88
CA GLY A 489 14.46 2.78 12.43
C GLY A 489 13.95 2.58 10.98
N ARG A 490 14.61 3.18 9.99
CA ARG A 490 14.28 2.97 8.58
C ARG A 490 15.07 1.78 8.03
N THR A 491 14.51 1.11 7.03
CA THR A 491 15.20 0.02 6.33
C THR A 491 16.57 0.49 5.84
N HIS A 492 17.61 -0.31 6.08
CA HIS A 492 19.00 -0.04 5.72
C HIS A 492 19.57 1.30 6.25
N GLN A 493 18.95 1.91 7.29
CA GLN A 493 19.30 3.26 7.72
C GLN A 493 20.80 3.44 7.99
N LEU A 494 21.39 2.59 8.83
CA LEU A 494 22.81 2.70 9.20
C LEU A 494 23.74 2.47 8.02
N ARG A 495 23.36 1.55 7.13
CA ARG A 495 24.11 1.20 5.93
C ARG A 495 24.18 2.37 4.96
N VAL A 496 23.03 3.05 4.72
CA VAL A 496 22.98 4.24 3.85
C VAL A 496 23.67 5.42 4.51
N HIS A 497 23.44 5.69 5.81
CA HIS A 497 24.08 6.81 6.52
C HIS A 497 25.61 6.68 6.55
N ALA A 498 26.12 5.45 6.64
CA ALA A 498 27.56 5.18 6.56
C ALA A 498 28.11 5.40 5.15
N ALA A 499 27.44 4.91 4.11
CA ALA A 499 27.97 4.88 2.74
C ALA A 499 27.74 6.17 1.95
N HIS A 500 26.63 6.90 2.22
CA HIS A 500 26.21 8.04 1.41
C HIS A 500 27.20 9.22 1.49
N PRO A 501 27.51 9.93 0.37
CA PRO A 501 28.44 11.07 0.36
C PRO A 501 28.05 12.22 1.32
N LEU A 502 26.75 12.45 1.54
CA LEU A 502 26.23 13.42 2.51
C LEU A 502 26.16 12.89 3.94
N GLY A 503 26.45 11.59 4.16
CA GLY A 503 26.62 10.96 5.46
C GLY A 503 28.09 10.86 5.83
N LEU A 504 28.51 9.64 6.24
CA LEU A 504 29.92 9.44 6.63
C LEU A 504 30.86 9.16 5.44
N HIS A 505 30.34 8.84 4.28
CA HIS A 505 31.07 8.47 3.07
C HIS A 505 32.09 7.32 3.29
N CYS A 506 31.85 6.53 4.31
CA CYS A 506 32.65 5.36 4.70
C CYS A 506 31.71 4.16 4.83
N PRO A 507 31.51 3.34 3.78
CA PRO A 507 30.60 2.22 3.83
C PRO A 507 31.02 1.15 4.85
N ILE A 508 30.05 0.37 5.33
CA ILE A 508 30.32 -0.75 6.24
C ILE A 508 31.12 -1.83 5.50
N VAL A 509 32.16 -2.35 6.13
CA VAL A 509 32.98 -3.44 5.57
C VAL A 509 32.13 -4.69 5.37
N GLY A 510 32.17 -5.28 4.18
CA GLY A 510 31.38 -6.46 3.84
C GLY A 510 29.90 -6.15 3.51
N ASP A 511 29.52 -4.87 3.37
CA ASP A 511 28.19 -4.54 2.91
C ASP A 511 28.08 -4.71 1.39
N GLU A 512 27.38 -5.76 0.96
CA GLU A 512 27.23 -6.13 -0.45
C GLU A 512 26.34 -5.15 -1.23
N LEU A 513 25.47 -4.40 -0.56
CA LEU A 513 24.56 -3.46 -1.21
C LEU A 513 25.16 -2.05 -1.34
N TYR A 514 25.81 -1.54 -0.29
CA TYR A 514 26.29 -0.16 -0.23
C TYR A 514 27.80 -0.05 -0.13
N GLY A 515 28.49 -1.19 0.03
CA GLY A 515 29.95 -1.27 0.05
C GLY A 515 30.57 -0.98 -1.33
N ARG A 516 31.86 -0.67 -1.34
CA ARG A 516 32.64 -0.62 -2.57
C ARG A 516 32.96 -2.06 -2.96
N LYS A 517 32.65 -2.46 -4.18
CA LYS A 517 33.19 -3.70 -4.75
C LYS A 517 34.72 -3.59 -4.72
N ALA A 518 35.37 -4.55 -4.09
CA ALA A 518 36.82 -4.66 -4.07
C ALA A 518 37.34 -4.92 -5.49
#